data_a1aa98a3edacdd4b1ab8f7cc24028206
#
_entry.id   a1aa98a3edacdd4b1ab8f7cc24028206
#
_cell.length_a   1.000
_cell.length_b   1.000
_cell.length_c   1.000
_cell.angle_alpha   90.00
_cell.angle_beta   90.00
_cell.angle_gamma   90.00
#
_symmetry.space_group_name_H-M   'P 1'
#
loop_
_entity.id
_entity.type
_entity.pdbx_description
1 polymer ?
#
loop_
_entity_poly.entity_id
_entity_poly.type
_entity_poly.pdbx_seq_one_letter_code
_entity_poly.pdbx_strand_id
1 'polypeptide(L)'
;MITALIVVFTMVLGFVGLLIYDPNFFEERNTELSEILAEGTDETGFVEGDFKMLVVANCTACHSAKLVTQNRASKEGWKNMIRWMQETQNLWDLGENEEKILQYLSTHYAPQDQGRRVGLKVEKWYQLED
;
A
#
# COMPACT_ATOMS: atom_id res chain seq x y z
N MET A 1 44.11 -19.90 -8.69
CA MET A 1 43.50 -19.34 -7.45
C MET A 1 43.78 -17.85 -7.27
N ILE A 2 45.00 -17.36 -7.42
CA ILE A 2 45.36 -15.93 -7.23
C ILE A 2 44.64 -15.02 -8.24
N THR A 3 44.52 -15.42 -9.50
CA THR A 3 43.81 -14.65 -10.53
C THR A 3 42.33 -14.46 -10.23
N ALA A 4 41.64 -15.46 -9.70
CA ALA A 4 40.25 -15.39 -9.31
C ALA A 4 40.05 -14.41 -8.12
N LEU A 5 40.97 -14.42 -7.16
CA LEU A 5 40.96 -13.49 -6.03
C LEU A 5 41.15 -12.03 -6.47
N ILE A 6 42.04 -11.78 -7.43
CA ILE A 6 42.27 -10.43 -7.98
C ILE A 6 41.02 -9.92 -8.69
N VAL A 7 40.34 -10.77 -9.49
CA VAL A 7 39.11 -10.38 -10.19
C VAL A 7 37.99 -10.03 -9.20
N VAL A 8 37.80 -10.84 -8.17
CA VAL A 8 36.79 -10.55 -7.13
C VAL A 8 37.13 -9.25 -6.40
N PHE A 9 38.38 -9.04 -6.05
CA PHE A 9 38.82 -7.84 -5.34
C PHE A 9 38.63 -6.56 -6.18
N THR A 10 38.94 -6.60 -7.48
CA THR A 10 38.71 -5.48 -8.39
C THR A 10 37.22 -5.19 -8.59
N MET A 11 36.36 -6.22 -8.64
CA MET A 11 34.90 -6.03 -8.69
C MET A 11 34.36 -5.38 -7.42
N VAL A 12 34.83 -5.81 -6.25
CA VAL A 12 34.40 -5.21 -4.97
C VAL A 12 34.86 -3.78 -4.86
N LEU A 13 36.10 -3.46 -5.23
CA LEU A 13 36.61 -2.08 -5.24
C LEU A 13 35.85 -1.20 -6.24
N GLY A 14 35.50 -1.71 -7.41
CA GLY A 14 34.67 -1.01 -8.39
C GLY A 14 33.26 -0.71 -7.86
N PHE A 15 32.66 -1.66 -7.19
CA PHE A 15 31.32 -1.50 -6.57
C PHE A 15 31.34 -0.51 -5.41
N VAL A 16 32.35 -0.58 -4.53
CA VAL A 16 32.53 0.39 -3.44
C VAL A 16 32.82 1.78 -4.00
N GLY A 17 33.63 1.88 -5.07
CA GLY A 17 33.89 3.15 -5.77
C GLY A 17 32.61 3.78 -6.32
N LEU A 18 31.71 2.99 -6.88
CA LEU A 18 30.41 3.43 -7.38
C LEU A 18 29.52 3.99 -6.25
N LEU A 19 29.49 3.31 -5.10
CA LEU A 19 28.74 3.76 -3.93
C LEU A 19 29.28 5.05 -3.29
N ILE A 20 30.60 5.28 -3.40
CA ILE A 20 31.21 6.51 -2.88
C ILE A 20 31.02 7.67 -3.86
N TYR A 21 31.01 7.39 -5.17
CA TYR A 21 30.85 8.40 -6.20
C TYR A 21 29.43 8.97 -6.27
N ASP A 22 28.43 8.14 -6.00
CA ASP A 22 27.03 8.57 -5.97
C ASP A 22 26.30 7.94 -4.75
N PRO A 23 26.52 8.51 -3.56
CA PRO A 23 25.87 8.01 -2.34
C PRO A 23 24.34 8.11 -2.38
N ASN A 24 23.78 8.96 -3.27
CA ASN A 24 22.34 9.20 -3.36
C ASN A 24 21.64 8.29 -4.39
N PHE A 25 22.39 7.42 -5.08
CA PHE A 25 21.82 6.55 -6.12
C PHE A 25 20.59 5.72 -5.65
N PHE A 26 20.56 5.33 -4.38
CA PHE A 26 19.43 4.64 -3.78
C PHE A 26 18.40 5.61 -3.18
N GLU A 27 18.79 6.81 -2.82
CA GLU A 27 17.94 7.78 -2.12
C GLU A 27 17.02 8.54 -3.09
N GLU A 28 17.49 8.93 -4.26
CA GLU A 28 16.67 9.59 -5.30
C GLU A 28 15.48 8.73 -5.73
N ARG A 29 15.68 7.43 -5.91
CA ARG A 29 14.58 6.53 -6.33
C ARG A 29 13.51 6.35 -5.25
N ASN A 30 13.90 6.40 -3.98
CA ASN A 30 12.97 6.32 -2.86
C ASN A 30 12.22 7.64 -2.66
N THR A 31 12.84 8.76 -2.96
CA THR A 31 12.23 10.08 -2.84
C THR A 31 11.18 10.31 -3.92
N GLU A 32 11.47 9.95 -5.17
CA GLU A 32 10.52 10.05 -6.28
C GLU A 32 9.28 9.16 -6.05
N LEU A 33 9.47 7.93 -5.54
CA LEU A 33 8.38 7.03 -5.20
C LEU A 33 7.58 7.54 -4.00
N SER A 34 8.24 8.14 -3.01
CA SER A 34 7.56 8.70 -1.83
C SER A 34 6.78 9.97 -2.16
N GLU A 35 7.26 10.81 -3.09
CA GLU A 35 6.53 11.98 -3.58
C GLU A 35 5.26 11.59 -4.35
N ILE A 36 5.35 10.58 -5.24
CA ILE A 36 4.19 10.07 -5.99
C ILE A 36 3.13 9.47 -5.04
N LEU A 37 3.56 8.84 -3.94
CA LEU A 37 2.67 8.25 -2.94
C LEU A 37 2.15 9.27 -1.91
N ALA A 38 2.83 10.41 -1.76
CA ALA A 38 2.47 11.46 -0.80
C ALA A 38 1.48 12.49 -1.39
N GLU A 39 1.19 12.42 -2.68
CA GLU A 39 0.24 13.34 -3.31
C GLU A 39 -1.17 13.09 -2.75
N GLY A 40 -1.53 13.86 -1.72
CA GLY A 40 -2.84 13.84 -1.07
C GLY A 40 -2.92 13.10 0.28
N THR A 41 -1.81 12.56 0.80
CA THR A 41 -1.76 11.96 2.15
C THR A 41 -0.77 12.70 3.05
N ASP A 42 -1.09 12.80 4.33
CA ASP A 42 -0.17 13.34 5.34
C ASP A 42 0.73 12.24 5.94
N GLU A 43 1.47 12.61 7.00
CA GLU A 43 2.34 11.69 7.76
C GLU A 43 1.60 10.44 8.29
N THR A 44 0.27 10.50 8.43
CA THR A 44 -0.53 9.35 8.88
C THR A 44 -0.80 8.35 7.76
N GLY A 45 -0.57 8.71 6.50
CA GLY A 45 -0.87 7.90 5.33
C GLY A 45 -2.35 7.87 4.93
N PHE A 46 -3.19 8.69 5.59
CA PHE A 46 -4.60 8.86 5.23
C PHE A 46 -4.80 10.08 4.34
N VAL A 47 -5.78 10.00 3.43
CA VAL A 47 -6.20 11.13 2.59
C VAL A 47 -6.76 12.25 3.48
N GLU A 48 -6.45 13.51 3.16
CA GLU A 48 -7.04 14.65 3.85
C GLU A 48 -8.56 14.70 3.62
N GLY A 49 -9.29 14.98 4.69
CA GLY A 49 -10.74 15.07 4.64
C GLY A 49 -11.42 15.14 6.00
N ASP A 50 -12.71 15.44 5.96
CA ASP A 50 -13.53 15.49 7.17
C ASP A 50 -13.49 14.13 7.89
N PHE A 51 -13.43 14.17 9.23
CA PHE A 51 -13.41 12.98 10.10
C PHE A 51 -12.14 12.11 10.02
N LYS A 52 -11.10 12.49 9.25
CA LYS A 52 -9.83 11.76 9.18
C LYS A 52 -9.29 11.44 10.58
N MET A 53 -9.27 12.42 11.48
CA MET A 53 -8.73 12.24 12.83
C MET A 53 -9.49 11.21 13.66
N LEU A 54 -10.79 11.03 13.41
CA LEU A 54 -11.56 9.94 14.04
C LEU A 54 -11.11 8.57 13.54
N VAL A 55 -10.83 8.46 12.24
CA VAL A 55 -10.31 7.23 11.65
C VAL A 55 -8.90 6.94 12.17
N VAL A 56 -8.01 7.92 12.17
CA VAL A 56 -6.66 7.76 12.74
C VAL A 56 -6.75 7.27 14.17
N ALA A 57 -7.48 7.96 15.05
CA ALA A 57 -7.55 7.64 16.47
C ALA A 57 -8.13 6.24 16.76
N ASN A 58 -9.11 5.79 15.97
CA ASN A 58 -9.79 4.52 16.21
C ASN A 58 -9.20 3.34 15.47
N CYS A 59 -8.64 3.56 14.26
CA CYS A 59 -8.18 2.47 13.42
C CYS A 59 -6.68 2.18 13.56
N THR A 60 -5.86 3.16 13.98
CA THR A 60 -4.41 2.94 14.11
C THR A 60 -3.97 2.51 15.52
N ALA A 61 -4.90 2.31 16.44
CA ALA A 61 -4.58 1.85 17.78
C ALA A 61 -4.05 0.40 17.81
N CYS A 62 -4.45 -0.45 16.85
CA CYS A 62 -4.10 -1.87 16.82
C CYS A 62 -3.20 -2.26 15.64
N HIS A 63 -3.21 -1.50 14.53
CA HIS A 63 -2.44 -1.80 13.33
C HIS A 63 -2.05 -0.54 12.57
N SER A 64 -1.19 -0.66 11.56
CA SER A 64 -0.75 0.49 10.78
C SER A 64 -1.86 1.05 9.90
N ALA A 65 -1.80 2.36 9.62
CA ALA A 65 -2.67 3.04 8.66
C ALA A 65 -2.70 2.34 7.29
N LYS A 66 -1.56 1.82 6.85
CA LYS A 66 -1.42 1.10 5.57
C LYS A 66 -2.40 -0.06 5.44
N LEU A 67 -2.69 -0.77 6.53
CA LEU A 67 -3.66 -1.87 6.50
C LEU A 67 -5.07 -1.37 6.17
N VAL A 68 -5.44 -0.18 6.62
CA VAL A 68 -6.73 0.44 6.29
C VAL A 68 -6.70 0.98 4.86
N THR A 69 -5.69 1.78 4.53
CA THR A 69 -5.63 2.55 3.28
C THR A 69 -5.46 1.70 2.02
N GLN A 70 -4.98 0.47 2.14
CA GLN A 70 -4.89 -0.48 1.01
C GLN A 70 -6.22 -1.21 0.73
N ASN A 71 -7.18 -1.16 1.65
CA ASN A 71 -8.50 -1.76 1.47
C ASN A 71 -9.46 -0.81 0.73
N ARG A 72 -10.42 -1.40 0.02
CA ARG A 72 -11.48 -0.68 -0.68
C ARG A 72 -12.78 -1.43 -0.46
N ALA A 73 -13.80 -0.72 0.07
CA ALA A 73 -15.11 -1.31 0.30
C ALA A 73 -16.23 -0.27 0.16
N SER A 74 -17.43 -0.73 -0.11
CA SER A 74 -18.63 0.09 0.03
C SER A 74 -18.86 0.47 1.49
N LYS A 75 -19.74 1.42 1.77
CA LYS A 75 -20.11 1.78 3.15
C LYS A 75 -20.57 0.56 3.96
N GLU A 76 -21.38 -0.29 3.35
CA GLU A 76 -21.83 -1.54 3.98
C GLU A 76 -20.69 -2.53 4.19
N GLY A 77 -19.76 -2.63 3.22
CA GLY A 77 -18.56 -3.46 3.36
C GLY A 77 -17.67 -3.00 4.50
N TRP A 78 -17.44 -1.69 4.66
CA TRP A 78 -16.72 -1.13 5.79
C TRP A 78 -17.43 -1.41 7.13
N LYS A 79 -18.75 -1.25 7.16
CA LYS A 79 -19.54 -1.57 8.34
C LYS A 79 -19.41 -3.05 8.76
N ASN A 80 -19.51 -3.96 7.81
CA ASN A 80 -19.35 -5.39 8.08
C ASN A 80 -17.93 -5.72 8.59
N MET A 81 -16.92 -5.05 8.06
CA MET A 81 -15.55 -5.19 8.55
C MET A 81 -15.37 -4.68 9.98
N ILE A 82 -15.99 -3.54 10.33
CA ILE A 82 -16.02 -3.02 11.70
C ILE A 82 -16.71 -4.02 12.64
N ARG A 83 -17.87 -4.56 12.27
CA ARG A 83 -18.57 -5.58 13.07
C ARG A 83 -17.70 -6.82 13.31
N TRP A 84 -17.07 -7.32 12.25
CA TRP A 84 -16.14 -8.44 12.39
C TRP A 84 -14.99 -8.14 13.35
N MET A 85 -14.39 -6.94 13.28
CA MET A 85 -13.33 -6.53 14.21
C MET A 85 -13.84 -6.40 15.65
N GLN A 86 -15.07 -5.93 15.85
CA GLN A 86 -15.68 -5.86 17.19
C GLN A 86 -15.92 -7.25 17.77
N GLU A 87 -16.35 -8.20 16.95
CA GLU A 87 -16.65 -9.57 17.38
C GLU A 87 -15.39 -10.42 17.61
N THR A 88 -14.34 -10.21 16.81
CA THR A 88 -13.19 -11.15 16.76
C THR A 88 -11.86 -10.53 17.19
N GLN A 89 -11.72 -9.21 17.14
CA GLN A 89 -10.45 -8.48 17.37
C GLN A 89 -10.55 -7.51 18.56
N ASN A 90 -11.60 -7.55 19.33
CA ASN A 90 -11.85 -6.69 20.48
C ASN A 90 -11.86 -5.18 20.13
N LEU A 91 -12.27 -4.81 18.91
CA LEU A 91 -12.51 -3.40 18.61
C LEU A 91 -13.66 -2.92 19.49
N TRP A 92 -13.48 -1.80 20.17
CA TRP A 92 -14.50 -1.19 21.02
C TRP A 92 -15.68 -0.66 20.20
N ASP A 93 -16.77 -0.36 20.88
CA ASP A 93 -17.92 0.31 20.27
C ASP A 93 -17.52 1.74 19.86
N LEU A 94 -17.72 2.07 18.59
CA LEU A 94 -17.41 3.38 18.04
C LEU A 94 -18.48 4.43 18.34
N GLY A 95 -19.65 4.02 18.84
CA GLY A 95 -20.74 4.92 19.24
C GLY A 95 -21.14 5.89 18.16
N GLU A 96 -21.30 7.18 18.52
CA GLU A 96 -21.68 8.24 17.59
C GLU A 96 -20.63 8.55 16.49
N ASN A 97 -19.41 8.06 16.64
CA ASN A 97 -18.35 8.28 15.68
C ASN A 97 -18.43 7.28 14.51
N GLU A 98 -19.13 6.17 14.65
CA GLU A 98 -19.20 5.13 13.62
C GLU A 98 -19.68 5.66 12.27
N GLU A 99 -20.75 6.42 12.27
CA GLU A 99 -21.31 6.96 11.03
C GLU A 99 -20.33 7.91 10.32
N LYS A 100 -19.61 8.74 11.09
CA LYS A 100 -18.59 9.65 10.57
C LYS A 100 -17.38 8.91 10.00
N ILE A 101 -16.95 7.84 10.69
CA ILE A 101 -15.87 6.96 10.24
C ILE A 101 -16.28 6.24 8.94
N LEU A 102 -17.50 5.71 8.88
CA LEU A 102 -18.04 5.07 7.69
C LEU A 102 -18.16 6.03 6.50
N GLN A 103 -18.56 7.27 6.76
CA GLN A 103 -18.62 8.32 5.74
C GLN A 103 -17.23 8.59 5.16
N TYR A 104 -16.24 8.81 6.01
CA TYR A 104 -14.85 9.04 5.57
C TYR A 104 -14.31 7.85 4.75
N LEU A 105 -14.43 6.64 5.28
CA LEU A 105 -13.92 5.43 4.64
C LEU A 105 -14.62 5.16 3.29
N SER A 106 -15.93 5.34 3.21
CA SER A 106 -16.67 5.13 1.97
C SER A 106 -16.45 6.23 0.93
N THR A 107 -15.99 7.40 1.35
CA THR A 107 -15.66 8.52 0.44
C THR A 107 -14.26 8.34 -0.16
N HIS A 108 -13.27 8.09 0.68
CA HIS A 108 -11.86 8.09 0.27
C HIS A 108 -11.36 6.70 -0.11
N TYR A 109 -11.99 5.64 0.39
CA TYR A 109 -11.60 4.24 0.19
C TYR A 109 -12.77 3.40 -0.33
N ALA A 110 -13.55 3.97 -1.25
CA ALA A 110 -14.59 3.26 -1.98
C ALA A 110 -13.99 2.20 -2.93
N PRO A 111 -14.78 1.21 -3.37
CA PRO A 111 -14.38 0.30 -4.43
C PRO A 111 -13.99 1.12 -5.67
N GLN A 112 -12.84 0.81 -6.24
CA GLN A 112 -12.44 1.37 -7.51
C GLN A 112 -13.00 0.44 -8.61
N ASP A 113 -13.65 1.02 -9.61
CA ASP A 113 -13.98 0.32 -10.85
C ASP A 113 -12.69 0.04 -11.64
N GLN A 114 -11.83 -0.78 -11.06
CA GLN A 114 -10.82 -1.45 -11.85
C GLN A 114 -11.59 -2.47 -12.68
N GLY A 115 -11.95 -2.06 -13.91
CA GLY A 115 -12.61 -2.94 -14.84
C GLY A 115 -11.91 -4.30 -14.83
N ARG A 116 -12.69 -5.38 -14.85
CA ARG A 116 -12.16 -6.73 -15.06
C ARG A 116 -11.04 -6.63 -16.07
N ARG A 117 -9.93 -7.30 -15.81
CA ARG A 117 -8.84 -7.45 -16.78
C ARG A 117 -9.46 -7.56 -18.15
N VAL A 118 -9.06 -6.69 -19.08
CA VAL A 118 -9.50 -6.78 -20.47
C VAL A 118 -9.42 -8.24 -20.87
N GLY A 119 -10.57 -8.82 -21.28
CA GLY A 119 -10.62 -10.25 -21.59
C GLY A 119 -9.51 -10.58 -22.57
N LEU A 120 -8.79 -11.68 -22.32
CA LEU A 120 -7.75 -12.14 -23.20
C LEU A 120 -8.36 -12.33 -24.61
N LYS A 121 -7.93 -11.53 -25.58
CA LYS A 121 -8.27 -11.76 -26.98
C LYS A 121 -7.42 -12.91 -27.48
N VAL A 122 -7.96 -14.11 -27.46
CA VAL A 122 -7.32 -15.27 -28.08
C VAL A 122 -7.69 -15.28 -29.55
N GLU A 123 -6.73 -14.94 -30.41
CA GLU A 123 -6.95 -14.93 -31.85
C GLU A 123 -7.08 -16.35 -32.43
N LYS A 124 -6.45 -17.34 -31.81
CA LYS A 124 -6.52 -18.73 -32.22
C LYS A 124 -6.41 -19.65 -31.01
N TRP A 125 -7.39 -20.51 -30.80
CA TRP A 125 -7.34 -21.60 -29.84
C TRP A 125 -6.54 -22.77 -30.42
N TYR A 126 -5.60 -23.32 -29.68
CA TYR A 126 -4.99 -24.57 -30.09
C TYR A 126 -5.92 -25.73 -29.79
N GLN A 127 -5.91 -26.70 -30.69
CA GLN A 127 -6.66 -27.95 -30.54
C GLN A 127 -5.84 -28.88 -29.68
N LEU A 128 -6.47 -29.48 -28.68
CA LEU A 128 -5.86 -30.57 -27.92
C LEU A 128 -5.89 -31.80 -28.84
N GLU A 129 -4.75 -32.40 -29.06
CA GLU A 129 -4.66 -33.71 -29.74
C GLU A 129 -5.03 -34.77 -28.69
N ASP A 130 -6.03 -35.63 -29.02
CA ASP A 130 -6.48 -36.73 -28.17
C ASP A 130 -5.45 -37.88 -28.15
#